data_5b93f9575fd82b61473354a2d583bb4a
#
_entry.id   5b93f9575fd82b61473354a2d583bb4a
#
_cell.length_a   1.000
_cell.length_b   1.000
_cell.length_c   1.000
_cell.angle_alpha   90.00
_cell.angle_beta   90.00
_cell.angle_gamma   90.00
#
_symmetry.space_group_name_H-M   'P 1'
#
loop_
_entity.id
_entity.type
_entity.pdbx_description
1 polymer ?
#
loop_
_entity_poly.entity_id
_entity_poly.type
_entity_poly.pdbx_seq_one_letter_code
_entity_poly.pdbx_strand_id
1 'polypeptide(L)' 'MENVILDPDALNLIGAGLVVIGAGIGIGRIGGSAMDAIARQPEAYGKIQTAMLIAAALIEGIGFAALFAV' A
#
# COMPACT_ATOMS: atom_id res chain seq x y z
N MET A 1 -21.34 29.63 8.12
CA MET A 1 -21.09 28.20 8.28
C MET A 1 -19.68 27.87 7.84
N GLU A 2 -18.96 27.20 8.68
CA GLU A 2 -17.59 26.83 8.32
C GLU A 2 -17.57 25.81 7.20
N ASN A 3 -16.51 25.88 6.38
CA ASN A 3 -16.30 24.93 5.31
C ASN A 3 -15.74 23.65 5.88
N VAL A 4 -16.55 22.61 5.95
CA VAL A 4 -16.19 21.33 6.55
C VAL A 4 -15.04 20.67 5.80
N ILE A 5 -14.95 20.88 4.47
CA ILE A 5 -13.88 20.27 3.66
C ILE A 5 -12.51 20.84 4.02
N LEU A 6 -12.45 22.10 4.43
CA LEU A 6 -11.20 22.75 4.81
C LEU A 6 -10.85 22.59 6.29
N ASP A 7 -11.69 21.89 7.05
CA ASP A 7 -11.37 21.57 8.42
C ASP A 7 -10.12 20.68 8.46
N PRO A 8 -9.11 20.99 9.30
CA PRO A 8 -7.88 20.20 9.36
C PRO A 8 -8.13 18.71 9.66
N ASP A 9 -9.09 18.41 10.53
CA ASP A 9 -9.40 17.02 10.85
C ASP A 9 -9.99 16.29 9.65
N ALA A 10 -10.87 16.95 8.90
CA ALA A 10 -11.45 16.37 7.69
C ALA A 10 -10.37 16.13 6.63
N LEU A 11 -9.47 17.09 6.43
CA LEU A 11 -8.38 16.95 5.48
C LEU A 11 -7.43 15.82 5.87
N ASN A 12 -7.14 15.67 7.15
CA ASN A 12 -6.29 14.58 7.64
C ASN A 12 -6.95 13.22 7.39
N LEU A 13 -8.25 13.11 7.60
CA LEU A 13 -8.97 11.86 7.34
C LEU A 13 -8.98 11.51 5.86
N ILE A 14 -9.16 12.52 5.00
CA ILE A 14 -9.09 12.32 3.55
C ILE A 14 -7.70 11.87 3.15
N GLY A 15 -6.67 12.51 3.68
CA GLY A 15 -5.29 12.14 3.42
C GLY A 15 -4.97 10.71 3.86
N ALA A 16 -5.44 10.32 5.04
CA ALA A 16 -5.28 8.97 5.55
C ALA A 16 -5.95 7.95 4.63
N GLY A 17 -7.15 8.27 4.14
CA GLY A 17 -7.86 7.40 3.20
C GLY A 17 -7.09 7.23 1.89
N LEU A 18 -6.48 8.30 1.39
CA LEU A 18 -5.66 8.23 0.18
C LEU A 18 -4.42 7.37 0.38
N VAL A 19 -3.79 7.45 1.55
CA VAL A 19 -2.65 6.58 1.89
C VAL A 19 -3.08 5.11 1.85
N VAL A 20 -4.21 4.79 2.45
CA VAL A 20 -4.71 3.41 2.49
C VAL A 20 -5.04 2.91 1.08
N ILE A 21 -5.69 3.74 0.27
CA ILE A 21 -6.01 3.38 -1.12
C ILE A 21 -4.72 3.15 -1.91
N GLY A 22 -3.76 4.05 -1.81
CA GLY A 22 -2.49 3.93 -2.50
C GLY A 22 -1.72 2.68 -2.11
N ALA A 23 -1.62 2.42 -0.81
CA ALA A 23 -0.95 1.22 -0.31
C ALA A 23 -1.67 -0.04 -0.78
N GLY A 24 -3.00 -0.05 -0.74
CA GLY A 24 -3.79 -1.18 -1.21
C GLY A 24 -3.60 -1.48 -2.68
N ILE A 25 -3.60 -0.44 -3.53
CA ILE A 25 -3.34 -0.60 -4.96
C ILE A 25 -1.93 -1.12 -5.20
N GLY A 26 -0.93 -0.55 -4.50
CA GLY A 26 0.45 -0.96 -4.65
C GLY A 26 0.67 -2.42 -4.27
N ILE A 27 0.14 -2.83 -3.12
CA ILE A 27 0.25 -4.21 -2.65
C ILE A 27 -0.52 -5.15 -3.57
N GLY A 28 -1.70 -4.74 -4.03
CA GLY A 28 -2.48 -5.53 -4.97
C GLY A 28 -1.74 -5.80 -6.27
N ARG A 29 -1.05 -4.79 -6.81
CA ARG A 29 -0.25 -4.95 -8.03
C ARG A 29 0.93 -5.88 -7.80
N ILE A 30 1.63 -5.71 -6.68
CA ILE A 30 2.75 -6.58 -6.33
C ILE A 30 2.28 -8.02 -6.17
N GLY A 31 1.19 -8.22 -5.43
CA GLY A 31 0.62 -9.55 -5.22
C GLY A 31 0.17 -10.20 -6.51
N GLY A 32 -0.53 -9.46 -7.36
CA GLY A 32 -0.98 -9.97 -8.66
C GLY A 32 0.20 -10.35 -9.55
N SER A 33 1.21 -9.49 -9.64
CA SER A 33 2.41 -9.78 -10.42
C SER A 33 3.17 -10.99 -9.88
N ALA A 34 3.25 -11.13 -8.55
CA ALA A 34 3.91 -12.26 -7.93
C ALA A 34 3.17 -13.56 -8.24
N MET A 35 1.84 -13.55 -8.18
CA MET A 35 1.06 -14.75 -8.49
C MET A 35 1.25 -15.17 -9.95
N ASP A 36 1.26 -14.20 -10.88
CA ASP A 36 1.51 -14.49 -12.30
C ASP A 36 2.90 -15.06 -12.50
N ALA A 37 3.90 -14.51 -11.83
CA ALA A 37 5.28 -14.98 -11.95
C ALA A 37 5.44 -16.40 -11.40
N ILE A 38 4.80 -16.70 -10.27
CA ILE A 38 4.83 -18.03 -9.68
C ILE A 38 4.15 -19.05 -10.61
N ALA A 39 3.05 -18.64 -11.23
CA ALA A 39 2.35 -19.50 -12.18
C ALA A 39 3.23 -19.86 -13.39
N ARG A 40 4.08 -18.92 -13.83
CA ARG A 40 4.99 -19.15 -14.96
C ARG A 40 6.26 -19.86 -14.56
N GLN A 41 6.74 -19.63 -13.35
CA GLN A 41 7.98 -20.20 -12.83
C GLN A 41 7.79 -20.72 -11.41
N PRO A 42 7.09 -21.87 -11.25
CA PRO A 42 6.80 -22.40 -9.92
C PRO A 42 8.08 -22.69 -9.11
N GLU A 43 9.18 -23.01 -9.79
CA GLU A 43 10.46 -23.30 -9.14
C GLU A 43 11.07 -22.06 -8.49
N ALA A 44 10.65 -20.86 -8.89
CA ALA A 44 11.13 -19.61 -8.32
C ALA A 44 10.23 -19.09 -7.18
N TYR A 45 9.30 -19.90 -6.70
CA TYR A 45 8.32 -19.50 -5.69
C TYR A 45 8.97 -18.81 -4.49
N GLY A 46 10.04 -19.39 -3.93
CA GLY A 46 10.68 -18.84 -2.75
C GLY A 46 11.26 -17.45 -2.97
N LYS A 47 11.92 -17.24 -4.13
CA LYS A 47 12.49 -15.93 -4.47
C LYS A 47 11.42 -14.89 -4.72
N ILE A 48 10.36 -15.27 -5.43
CA ILE A 48 9.27 -14.35 -5.78
C ILE A 48 8.53 -13.96 -4.50
N GLN A 49 8.22 -14.92 -3.64
CA GLN A 49 7.54 -14.65 -2.39
C GLN A 49 8.36 -13.73 -1.50
N THR A 50 9.65 -13.96 -1.39
CA THR A 50 10.53 -13.12 -0.58
C THR A 50 10.55 -11.69 -1.10
N ALA A 51 10.72 -11.52 -2.41
CA ALA A 51 10.72 -10.20 -3.02
C ALA A 51 9.37 -9.48 -2.82
N MET A 52 8.27 -10.21 -2.97
CA MET A 52 6.93 -9.67 -2.77
C MET A 52 6.74 -9.19 -1.33
N LEU A 53 7.15 -9.98 -0.35
CA LEU A 53 6.99 -9.64 1.06
C LEU A 53 7.83 -8.43 1.43
N ILE A 54 9.05 -8.31 0.90
CA ILE A 54 9.90 -7.16 1.15
C ILE A 54 9.26 -5.90 0.56
N ALA A 55 8.79 -5.97 -0.68
CA ALA A 55 8.15 -4.82 -1.33
C ALA A 55 6.86 -4.42 -0.60
N ALA A 56 6.05 -5.40 -0.22
CA ALA A 56 4.82 -5.13 0.53
C ALA A 56 5.11 -4.50 1.89
N ALA A 57 6.15 -4.98 2.57
CA ALA A 57 6.54 -4.43 3.87
C ALA A 57 7.00 -2.99 3.74
N LEU A 58 7.72 -2.64 2.67
CA LEU A 58 8.15 -1.26 2.42
C LEU A 58 6.94 -0.34 2.17
N ILE A 59 5.96 -0.79 1.40
CA ILE A 59 4.73 -0.02 1.15
C ILE A 59 3.97 0.17 2.47
N GLU A 60 3.81 -0.89 3.24
CA GLU A 60 3.13 -0.81 4.53
C GLU A 60 3.87 0.11 5.50
N GLY A 61 5.20 0.05 5.52
CA GLY A 61 6.00 0.89 6.38
C GLY A 61 5.85 2.36 6.03
N ILE A 62 5.90 2.70 4.75
CA ILE A 62 5.73 4.07 4.28
C ILE A 62 4.31 4.55 4.58
N GLY A 63 3.30 3.72 4.31
CA GLY A 63 1.92 4.07 4.59
C GLY A 63 1.67 4.29 6.07
N PHE A 64 2.21 3.42 6.91
CA PHE A 64 2.09 3.53 8.36
C PHE A 64 2.75 4.83 8.85
N ALA A 65 3.96 5.12 8.35
CA ALA A 65 4.66 6.36 8.72
C ALA A 65 3.86 7.59 8.28
N ALA A 66 3.28 7.56 7.10
CA ALA A 66 2.48 8.68 6.59
C ALA A 66 1.25 8.93 7.47
N LEU A 67 0.62 7.89 7.99
CA LEU A 67 -0.54 8.04 8.87
C LEU A 67 -0.19 8.74 10.17
N PHE A 68 1.03 8.58 10.66
CA PHE A 68 1.49 9.31 11.84
C PHE A 68 1.84 10.77 11.53
N ALA A 69 2.08 11.10 10.27
CA ALA A 69 2.47 12.46 9.88
C ALA A 69 1.26 13.38 9.64
N VAL A 70 0.07 12.83 9.54
CA VAL A 70 -1.14 13.65 9.31
C VAL A 70 -1.83 14.08 10.58
#